data_8d15081188cab4906eac4fe6f9628043
#
_entry.id   8d15081188cab4906eac4fe6f9628043
#
_cell.length_a   1.000
_cell.length_b   1.000
_cell.length_c   1.000
_cell.angle_alpha   90.00
_cell.angle_beta   90.00
_cell.angle_gamma   90.00
#
_symmetry.space_group_name_H-M   'P 1'
#
loop_
_entity.id
_entity.type
_entity.pdbx_description
1 polymer ?
#
loop_
_entity_poly.entity_id
_entity_poly.type
_entity_poly.pdbx_seq_one_letter_code
_entity_poly.pdbx_strand_id
1 'polypeptide(L)'
;PPLFDVNGDGDKANDGEVWHSHWLVLEPNEQCGPGALGVVNIPEGATPKLPKTWPGLPILIDSPDYKPNFKGNSVNVSVQFDNVEALKLAKFDGVTSGLRVNASAHSPLLCVVDVFDVASGALSLPGKVNH
;
A
#
# COMPACT_ATOMS: atom_id res chain seq x y z
N PRO A 1 1.71 -4.70 -17.21
CA PRO A 1 2.05 -3.35 -16.75
C PRO A 1 1.08 -2.87 -15.67
N PRO A 2 1.50 -2.00 -14.77
CA PRO A 2 0.63 -1.43 -13.75
C PRO A 2 -0.55 -0.69 -14.37
N LEU A 3 -1.70 -0.72 -13.70
CA LEU A 3 -2.92 -0.05 -14.16
C LEU A 3 -2.83 1.48 -14.01
N PHE A 4 -2.02 1.94 -13.07
CA PHE A 4 -1.88 3.34 -12.69
C PHE A 4 -0.41 3.73 -12.61
N ASP A 5 -0.16 5.02 -12.82
CA ASP A 5 1.12 5.66 -12.51
C ASP A 5 1.16 5.89 -10.98
N VAL A 6 1.76 4.95 -10.27
CA VAL A 6 1.72 4.94 -8.80
C VAL A 6 2.80 5.80 -8.15
N ASN A 7 3.83 6.17 -8.89
CA ASN A 7 4.89 7.07 -8.42
C ASN A 7 4.78 8.50 -8.96
N GLY A 8 3.79 8.78 -9.83
CA GLY A 8 3.50 10.12 -10.34
C GLY A 8 4.52 10.71 -11.31
N ASP A 9 5.39 9.87 -11.91
CA ASP A 9 6.43 10.36 -12.82
C ASP A 9 6.00 10.45 -14.29
N GLY A 10 4.78 10.03 -14.60
CA GLY A 10 4.21 10.04 -15.94
C GLY A 10 4.47 8.78 -16.76
N ASP A 11 5.17 7.79 -16.21
CA ASP A 11 5.50 6.55 -16.89
C ASP A 11 5.03 5.33 -16.10
N LYS A 12 3.89 4.78 -16.46
CA LYS A 12 3.33 3.57 -15.83
C LYS A 12 4.20 2.33 -16.01
N ALA A 13 5.06 2.32 -17.02
CA ALA A 13 5.83 1.13 -17.35
C ALA A 13 6.96 0.86 -16.34
N ASN A 14 7.41 1.87 -15.62
CA ASN A 14 8.50 1.74 -14.65
C ASN A 14 8.03 1.43 -13.23
N ASP A 15 6.74 1.52 -12.93
CA ASP A 15 6.20 1.38 -11.58
C ASP A 15 6.53 0.03 -10.91
N GLY A 16 6.73 -1.01 -11.71
CA GLY A 16 7.16 -2.31 -11.21
C GLY A 16 8.64 -2.40 -10.87
N GLU A 17 9.45 -1.42 -11.25
CA GLU A 17 10.91 -1.45 -11.14
C GLU A 17 11.46 -0.37 -10.20
N VAL A 18 10.64 0.60 -9.83
CA VAL A 18 11.04 1.73 -8.99
C VAL A 18 10.38 1.63 -7.64
N TRP A 19 11.16 1.72 -6.57
CA TRP A 19 10.62 1.75 -5.22
C TRP A 19 9.72 2.97 -5.02
N HIS A 20 8.52 2.72 -4.52
CA HIS A 20 7.54 3.76 -4.21
C HIS A 20 6.71 3.34 -3.01
N SER A 21 5.99 4.29 -2.40
CA SER A 21 5.26 4.06 -1.17
C SER A 21 3.77 3.88 -1.42
N HIS A 22 3.14 3.03 -0.61
CA HIS A 22 1.69 2.84 -0.54
C HIS A 22 1.22 2.76 0.90
N TRP A 23 0.00 3.20 1.16
CA TRP A 23 -0.78 2.71 2.27
C TRP A 23 -1.58 1.49 1.83
N LEU A 24 -1.50 0.43 2.62
CA LEU A 24 -2.22 -0.81 2.36
C LEU A 24 -2.94 -1.25 3.63
N VAL A 25 -4.14 -1.80 3.47
CA VAL A 25 -4.76 -2.61 4.52
C VAL A 25 -4.67 -4.07 4.08
N LEU A 26 -4.03 -4.89 4.89
CA LEU A 26 -3.70 -6.27 4.55
C LEU A 26 -4.49 -7.24 5.42
N GLU A 27 -4.83 -8.38 4.83
CA GLU A 27 -5.42 -9.53 5.52
C GLU A 27 -4.85 -10.82 4.96
N PRO A 28 -4.90 -11.94 5.71
CA PRO A 28 -4.59 -13.24 5.14
C PRO A 28 -5.47 -13.52 3.92
N ASN A 29 -4.86 -13.95 2.83
CA ASN A 29 -5.57 -14.25 1.60
C ASN A 29 -4.96 -15.48 0.91
N GLU A 30 -5.70 -16.58 0.95
CA GLU A 30 -5.30 -17.86 0.37
C GLU A 30 -5.08 -17.81 -1.15
N GLN A 31 -5.74 -16.89 -1.86
CA GLN A 31 -5.51 -16.67 -3.28
C GLN A 31 -4.11 -16.15 -3.58
N CYS A 32 -3.47 -15.55 -2.58
CA CYS A 32 -2.08 -15.11 -2.66
C CYS A 32 -1.07 -16.21 -2.35
N GLY A 33 -1.55 -17.35 -1.85
CA GLY A 33 -0.75 -18.49 -1.41
C GLY A 33 -0.94 -18.81 0.07
N PRO A 34 -0.48 -19.99 0.52
CA PRO A 34 -0.60 -20.38 1.93
C PRO A 34 0.11 -19.39 2.86
N GLY A 35 -0.61 -18.84 3.82
CA GLY A 35 -0.06 -17.89 4.79
C GLY A 35 0.29 -16.51 4.22
N ALA A 36 -0.07 -16.23 2.97
CA ALA A 36 0.21 -14.96 2.33
C ALA A 36 -0.81 -13.88 2.70
N LEU A 37 -0.40 -12.63 2.55
CA LEU A 37 -1.23 -11.45 2.77
C LEU A 37 -1.64 -10.83 1.44
N GLY A 38 -2.89 -10.40 1.38
CA GLY A 38 -3.44 -9.63 0.27
C GLY A 38 -4.07 -8.33 0.76
N VAL A 39 -4.31 -7.41 -0.16
CA VAL A 39 -4.98 -6.15 0.12
C VAL A 39 -6.48 -6.39 0.28
N VAL A 40 -7.06 -5.80 1.33
CA VAL A 40 -8.47 -5.95 1.69
C VAL A 40 -9.37 -5.38 0.58
N ASN A 41 -10.41 -6.13 0.21
CA ASN A 41 -11.42 -5.68 -0.73
C ASN A 41 -12.37 -4.68 -0.08
N ILE A 42 -12.81 -3.69 -0.86
CA ILE A 42 -13.91 -2.81 -0.50
C ILE A 42 -15.20 -3.48 -1.00
N PRO A 43 -16.13 -3.88 -0.12
CA PRO A 43 -17.38 -4.50 -0.54
C PRO A 43 -18.20 -3.55 -1.42
N GLU A 44 -18.94 -4.12 -2.37
CA GLU A 44 -19.87 -3.36 -3.20
C GLU A 44 -20.89 -2.63 -2.30
N GLY A 45 -21.11 -1.34 -2.59
CA GLY A 45 -22.01 -0.49 -1.80
C GLY A 45 -21.40 0.06 -0.52
N ALA A 46 -20.19 -0.36 -0.13
CA ALA A 46 -19.52 0.23 1.02
C ALA A 46 -18.98 1.63 0.69
N THR A 47 -18.98 2.51 1.70
CA THR A 47 -18.47 3.88 1.58
C THR A 47 -17.38 4.12 2.64
N PRO A 48 -16.20 3.51 2.49
CA PRO A 48 -15.12 3.72 3.44
C PRO A 48 -14.58 5.14 3.35
N LYS A 49 -14.06 5.66 4.46
CA LYS A 49 -13.30 6.90 4.45
C LYS A 49 -11.89 6.58 3.93
N LEU A 50 -11.50 7.23 2.87
CA LEU A 50 -10.24 6.95 2.19
C LEU A 50 -9.41 8.23 2.07
N PRO A 51 -8.06 8.11 2.05
CA PRO A 51 -7.19 9.23 1.71
C PRO A 51 -7.48 9.76 0.30
N LYS A 52 -7.18 11.04 0.05
CA LYS A 52 -7.31 11.63 -1.29
C LYS A 52 -6.47 10.94 -2.36
N THR A 53 -5.42 10.28 -1.95
CA THR A 53 -4.49 9.55 -2.82
C THR A 53 -4.99 8.18 -3.25
N TRP A 54 -6.19 7.79 -2.82
CA TRP A 54 -6.81 6.53 -3.23
C TRP A 54 -7.07 6.49 -4.75
N PRO A 55 -6.59 5.46 -5.47
CA PRO A 55 -6.65 5.39 -6.93
C PRO A 55 -8.01 4.98 -7.51
N GLY A 56 -9.02 4.76 -6.69
CA GLY A 56 -10.37 4.40 -7.13
C GLY A 56 -10.60 2.91 -7.39
N LEU A 57 -9.68 2.05 -6.97
CA LEU A 57 -9.85 0.60 -7.05
C LEU A 57 -10.74 0.07 -5.92
N PRO A 58 -11.45 -1.06 -6.11
CA PRO A 58 -12.28 -1.66 -5.05
C PRO A 58 -11.45 -2.43 -4.01
N ILE A 59 -10.29 -1.91 -3.66
CA ILE A 59 -9.37 -2.43 -2.63
C ILE A 59 -8.80 -1.28 -1.81
N LEU A 60 -8.39 -1.59 -0.59
CA LEU A 60 -7.87 -0.60 0.36
C LEU A 60 -6.37 -0.36 0.14
N ILE A 61 -6.08 0.43 -0.88
CA ILE A 61 -4.74 0.90 -1.24
C ILE A 61 -4.81 2.39 -1.56
N ASP A 62 -3.75 3.12 -1.25
CA ASP A 62 -3.56 4.45 -1.81
C ASP A 62 -2.20 4.58 -2.47
N SER A 63 -2.05 5.64 -3.27
CA SER A 63 -0.82 5.97 -3.96
C SER A 63 -0.46 7.43 -3.68
N PRO A 64 0.21 7.70 -2.54
CA PRO A 64 0.46 9.07 -2.09
C PRO A 64 1.49 9.83 -2.94
N ASP A 65 2.11 9.19 -3.91
CA ASP A 65 3.11 9.79 -4.79
C ASP A 65 4.32 10.40 -4.04
N TYR A 66 4.65 9.82 -2.89
CA TYR A 66 5.82 10.23 -2.13
C TYR A 66 6.96 9.25 -2.33
N LYS A 67 8.13 9.80 -2.67
CA LYS A 67 9.32 8.98 -2.92
C LYS A 67 9.96 8.56 -1.61
N PRO A 68 10.31 7.28 -1.45
CA PRO A 68 11.09 6.83 -0.32
C PRO A 68 12.52 7.39 -0.40
N ASN A 69 13.08 7.71 0.76
CA ASN A 69 14.47 8.12 0.89
C ASN A 69 15.26 6.96 1.51
N PHE A 70 16.20 6.42 0.75
CA PHE A 70 17.07 5.32 1.19
C PHE A 70 18.39 5.88 1.67
N LYS A 71 18.75 5.56 2.91
CA LYS A 71 20.03 5.99 3.50
C LYS A 71 20.58 4.86 4.36
N GLY A 72 21.71 4.29 3.93
CA GLY A 72 22.30 3.12 4.60
C GLY A 72 21.31 1.95 4.59
N ASN A 73 20.95 1.47 5.77
CA ASN A 73 19.95 0.41 5.97
C ASN A 73 18.57 0.94 6.38
N SER A 74 18.32 2.23 6.15
CA SER A 74 17.07 2.88 6.53
C SER A 74 16.28 3.34 5.30
N VAL A 75 14.95 3.25 5.41
CA VAL A 75 14.00 3.82 4.46
C VAL A 75 13.14 4.84 5.20
N ASN A 76 13.08 6.05 4.67
CA ASN A 76 12.24 7.11 5.21
C ASN A 76 11.24 7.58 4.16
N VAL A 77 9.97 7.66 4.55
CA VAL A 77 8.89 8.21 3.73
C VAL A 77 8.14 9.23 4.58
N SER A 78 7.96 10.42 4.06
CA SER A 78 7.15 11.46 4.71
C SER A 78 5.89 11.68 3.89
N VAL A 79 4.74 11.41 4.48
CA VAL A 79 3.44 11.49 3.83
C VAL A 79 2.58 12.49 4.59
N GLN A 80 2.03 13.48 3.88
CA GLN A 80 1.06 14.43 4.43
C GLN A 80 -0.33 14.09 3.87
N PHE A 81 -1.30 13.98 4.78
CA PHE A 81 -2.69 13.75 4.41
C PHE A 81 -3.49 15.03 4.66
N ASP A 82 -4.22 15.51 3.65
CA ASP A 82 -5.08 16.68 3.78
C ASP A 82 -6.24 16.44 4.73
N ASN A 83 -6.70 15.20 4.82
CA ASN A 83 -7.77 14.79 5.72
C ASN A 83 -7.31 13.57 6.52
N VAL A 84 -6.98 13.78 7.80
CA VAL A 84 -6.48 12.73 8.69
C VAL A 84 -7.59 11.92 9.36
N GLU A 85 -8.86 12.28 9.19
CA GLU A 85 -9.97 11.62 9.90
C GLU A 85 -10.03 10.11 9.61
N ALA A 86 -9.75 9.70 8.38
CA ALA A 86 -9.73 8.28 8.00
C ALA A 86 -8.57 7.51 8.66
N LEU A 87 -7.51 8.20 9.06
CA LEU A 87 -6.25 7.60 9.51
C LEU A 87 -5.90 7.94 10.96
N LYS A 88 -6.68 8.79 11.60
CA LYS A 88 -6.42 9.34 12.93
C LYS A 88 -6.15 8.29 14.00
N LEU A 89 -6.87 7.17 13.95
CA LEU A 89 -6.74 6.07 14.90
C LEU A 89 -6.04 4.85 14.28
N ALA A 90 -5.55 4.96 13.05
CA ALA A 90 -4.87 3.87 12.38
C ALA A 90 -3.53 3.58 13.04
N LYS A 91 -3.23 2.30 13.14
CA LYS A 91 -1.90 1.80 13.48
C LYS A 91 -1.28 1.20 12.22
N PHE A 92 0.02 1.34 12.09
CA PHE A 92 0.70 0.83 10.91
C PHE A 92 2.07 0.24 11.24
N ASP A 93 2.59 -0.45 10.25
CA ASP A 93 3.95 -0.97 10.25
C ASP A 93 4.61 -0.59 8.92
N GLY A 94 5.92 -0.61 8.88
CA GLY A 94 6.66 -0.42 7.65
C GLY A 94 7.06 -1.76 7.05
N VAL A 95 6.72 -1.97 5.79
CA VAL A 95 7.10 -3.18 5.06
C VAL A 95 7.75 -2.78 3.75
N THR A 96 8.90 -3.37 3.44
CA THR A 96 9.52 -3.30 2.12
C THR A 96 9.32 -4.63 1.42
N SER A 97 8.59 -4.62 0.30
CA SER A 97 8.22 -5.84 -0.40
C SER A 97 7.88 -5.57 -1.86
N GLY A 98 7.72 -6.63 -2.62
CA GLY A 98 7.04 -6.58 -3.90
C GLY A 98 5.53 -6.67 -3.71
N LEU A 99 4.80 -6.18 -4.70
CA LEU A 99 3.36 -6.36 -4.82
C LEU A 99 3.07 -7.03 -6.16
N ARG A 100 2.32 -8.12 -6.12
CA ARG A 100 1.88 -8.81 -7.34
C ARG A 100 0.40 -8.53 -7.57
N VAL A 101 0.09 -7.99 -8.75
CA VAL A 101 -1.27 -7.62 -9.13
C VAL A 101 -1.75 -8.50 -10.29
N ASN A 102 -3.02 -8.88 -10.28
CA ASN A 102 -3.64 -9.64 -11.37
C ASN A 102 -4.11 -8.79 -12.56
N ALA A 103 -3.84 -7.48 -12.55
CA ALA A 103 -4.16 -6.53 -13.62
C ALA A 103 -5.66 -6.37 -13.93
N SER A 104 -6.57 -6.78 -13.05
CA SER A 104 -8.01 -6.56 -13.19
C SER A 104 -8.47 -5.33 -12.43
N ALA A 105 -9.05 -4.34 -13.11
CA ALA A 105 -9.58 -3.14 -12.45
C ALA A 105 -10.93 -3.39 -11.74
N HIS A 106 -11.68 -4.42 -12.15
CA HIS A 106 -12.99 -4.73 -11.59
C HIS A 106 -12.95 -5.77 -10.46
N SER A 107 -11.95 -6.63 -10.49
CA SER A 107 -11.71 -7.65 -9.46
C SER A 107 -10.21 -7.76 -9.22
N PRO A 108 -9.59 -6.70 -8.68
CA PRO A 108 -8.16 -6.71 -8.45
C PRO A 108 -7.80 -7.67 -7.31
N LEU A 109 -6.70 -8.38 -7.49
CA LEU A 109 -6.05 -9.14 -6.43
C LEU A 109 -4.63 -8.61 -6.32
N LEU A 110 -4.31 -8.07 -5.16
CA LEU A 110 -2.99 -7.52 -4.88
C LEU A 110 -2.37 -8.27 -3.71
N CYS A 111 -1.27 -8.94 -3.97
CA CYS A 111 -0.58 -9.81 -3.02
C CYS A 111 0.75 -9.23 -2.60
N VAL A 112 1.06 -9.33 -1.31
CA VAL A 112 2.41 -9.03 -0.82
C VAL A 112 3.32 -10.19 -1.16
N VAL A 113 4.41 -9.90 -1.86
CA VAL A 113 5.42 -10.89 -2.29
C VAL A 113 6.83 -10.36 -1.97
N ASP A 114 7.79 -11.27 -1.90
CA ASP A 114 9.21 -10.91 -1.78
C ASP A 114 9.46 -9.88 -0.67
N VAL A 115 9.02 -10.19 0.55
CA VAL A 115 9.23 -9.31 1.70
C VAL A 115 10.71 -9.24 2.04
N PHE A 116 11.28 -8.02 1.98
CA PHE A 116 12.69 -7.79 2.31
C PHE A 116 12.86 -7.43 3.77
N ASP A 117 11.96 -6.61 4.32
CA ASP A 117 12.01 -6.22 5.73
C ASP A 117 10.64 -5.80 6.25
N VAL A 118 10.47 -5.95 7.57
CA VAL A 118 9.33 -5.46 8.34
C VAL A 118 9.88 -4.62 9.49
N ALA A 119 9.53 -3.36 9.56
CA ALA A 119 10.13 -2.42 10.52
C ALA A 119 10.00 -2.87 11.98
N SER A 120 8.85 -3.43 12.37
CA SER A 120 8.67 -3.99 13.73
C SER A 120 9.27 -5.39 13.91
N GLY A 121 9.62 -6.05 12.82
CA GLY A 121 10.06 -7.46 12.81
C GLY A 121 8.94 -8.48 12.93
N ALA A 122 7.73 -8.09 13.30
CA ALA A 122 6.64 -9.01 13.64
C ALA A 122 5.24 -8.53 13.23
N LEU A 123 5.13 -7.51 12.39
CA LEU A 123 3.85 -6.87 12.00
C LEU A 123 3.02 -6.44 13.23
N SER A 124 3.68 -5.94 14.26
CA SER A 124 3.03 -5.53 15.51
C SER A 124 2.32 -4.18 15.43
N LEU A 125 2.38 -3.49 14.29
CA LEU A 125 1.74 -2.21 14.01
C LEU A 125 2.06 -1.13 15.06
N PRO A 126 3.34 -0.81 15.31
CA PRO A 126 3.71 0.16 16.34
C PRO A 126 3.51 1.61 15.90
N GLY A 127 3.36 1.86 14.61
CA GLY A 127 3.24 3.21 14.06
C GLY A 127 1.89 3.85 14.35
N LYS A 128 1.91 5.18 14.48
CA LYS A 128 0.72 6.00 14.67
C LYS A 128 0.79 7.22 13.77
N VAL A 129 -0.35 7.64 13.24
CA VAL A 129 -0.44 8.86 12.44
C VAL A 129 -0.44 10.08 13.38
N ASN A 130 0.44 11.04 13.13
CA ASN A 130 0.45 12.30 13.86
C ASN A 130 -0.72 13.19 13.40
N HIS A 131 -1.37 13.83 14.34
CA HIS A 131 -2.51 14.71 14.05
C HIS A 131 -2.68 15.82 15.06
#